data_4f039311e1fc012c81db22e35409ec81
#
_entry.id   4f039311e1fc012c81db22e35409ec81
#
_cell.length_a   1.000
_cell.length_b   1.000
_cell.length_c   1.000
_cell.angle_alpha   90.00
_cell.angle_beta   90.00
_cell.angle_gamma   90.00
#
_symmetry.space_group_name_H-M   'P 1'
#
loop_
_entity.id
_entity.type
_entity.pdbx_description
1 polymer ?
#
loop_
_entity_poly.entity_id
_entity_poly.type
_entity_poly.pdbx_seq_one_letter_code
_entity_poly.pdbx_strand_id
1 'polypeptide(L)'
;MIYNFCTLFDSNYLSRGIALYRSLEKNCENFHLFVFAFDKRTYHLLKKLNLSKATIISLDEFEDEKLLAVKPSRTIAEYCWTSTSSTILYVLENFEVDNCTYVDADVFFYSSPKPLFDELGDKSILITEHRYSPQYNKELKAGKYCVQFVTFKKDENGIKALKWWRERCLEWCYARYEDGKFGDQLYLNDWTERFDGVHVLQHLGGGLAAWNVQQYNFKIINNKIFGVEKSTGKEFEVIFYHFHYLKFFYNGKIELGRRKLSKDVIEIFYKNYIKLLEDIKNDILKIEPSFDPNGSIKNNFNWKTPVLYFYRKLSGFYNIFDKEKFLET
;
A
#
# COMPACT_ATOMS: atom_id res chain seq x y z
N MET A 1 -18.04 13.97 -8.35
CA MET A 1 -17.57 13.49 -7.03
C MET A 1 -16.04 13.52 -7.04
N ILE A 2 -15.41 14.05 -6.02
CA ILE A 2 -13.95 14.02 -5.84
C ILE A 2 -13.62 12.80 -4.95
N TYR A 3 -12.68 11.97 -5.38
CA TYR A 3 -12.19 10.84 -4.59
C TYR A 3 -11.08 11.34 -3.66
N ASN A 4 -11.32 11.31 -2.37
CA ASN A 4 -10.38 11.77 -1.35
C ASN A 4 -9.56 10.59 -0.84
N PHE A 5 -8.26 10.62 -1.10
CA PHE A 5 -7.32 9.61 -0.63
C PHE A 5 -6.43 10.18 0.47
N CYS A 6 -5.98 9.35 1.38
CA CYS A 6 -4.87 9.66 2.26
C CYS A 6 -3.84 8.54 2.27
N THR A 7 -2.61 8.90 2.50
CA THR A 7 -1.47 7.98 2.61
C THR A 7 -0.44 8.56 3.58
N LEU A 8 0.41 7.70 4.13
CA LEU A 8 1.51 8.10 5.00
C LEU A 8 2.79 7.39 4.60
N PHE A 9 3.91 8.10 4.65
CA PHE A 9 5.23 7.51 4.41
C PHE A 9 6.36 8.43 4.86
N ASP A 10 7.51 7.82 5.14
CA ASP A 10 8.78 8.50 5.41
C ASP A 10 9.64 8.62 4.13
N SER A 11 10.81 9.22 4.27
CA SER A 11 11.76 9.43 3.19
C SER A 11 12.24 8.14 2.50
N ASN A 12 12.19 6.98 3.17
CA ASN A 12 12.54 5.69 2.58
C ASN A 12 11.49 5.18 1.58
N TYR A 13 10.27 5.71 1.65
CA TYR A 13 9.16 5.39 0.75
C TYR A 13 8.79 6.53 -0.19
N LEU A 14 9.59 7.60 -0.26
CA LEU A 14 9.27 8.81 -1.02
C LEU A 14 8.99 8.53 -2.50
N SER A 15 9.81 7.72 -3.17
CA SER A 15 9.59 7.39 -4.58
C SER A 15 8.28 6.64 -4.80
N ARG A 16 7.89 5.76 -3.86
CA ARG A 16 6.63 5.00 -3.91
C ARG A 16 5.43 5.90 -3.74
N GLY A 17 5.45 6.80 -2.74
CA GLY A 17 4.39 7.79 -2.54
C GLY A 17 4.20 8.72 -3.74
N ILE A 18 5.30 9.16 -4.39
CA ILE A 18 5.22 9.93 -5.63
C ILE A 18 4.68 9.08 -6.79
N ALA A 19 5.05 7.79 -6.88
CA ALA A 19 4.51 6.88 -7.88
C ALA A 19 3.00 6.65 -7.69
N LEU A 20 2.53 6.52 -6.45
CA LEU A 20 1.10 6.48 -6.10
C LEU A 20 0.40 7.74 -6.63
N TYR A 21 0.91 8.95 -6.31
CA TYR A 21 0.35 10.20 -6.80
C TYR A 21 0.28 10.24 -8.33
N ARG A 22 1.38 9.94 -9.03
CA ARG A 22 1.43 9.91 -10.50
C ARG A 22 0.46 8.90 -11.10
N SER A 23 0.25 7.77 -10.43
CA SER A 23 -0.72 6.76 -10.88
C SER A 23 -2.17 7.23 -10.76
N LEU A 24 -2.50 7.91 -9.67
CA LEU A 24 -3.81 8.57 -9.49
C LEU A 24 -4.00 9.70 -10.49
N GLU A 25 -3.00 10.55 -10.69
CA GLU A 25 -3.06 11.66 -11.65
C GLU A 25 -3.34 11.18 -13.08
N LYS A 26 -2.77 10.02 -13.46
CA LYS A 26 -2.98 9.41 -14.77
C LYS A 26 -4.35 8.75 -14.93
N ASN A 27 -4.87 8.09 -13.88
CA ASN A 27 -6.01 7.18 -13.98
C ASN A 27 -7.28 7.70 -13.27
N CYS A 28 -7.20 8.84 -12.59
CA CYS A 28 -8.31 9.43 -11.84
C CYS A 28 -8.36 10.93 -12.05
N GLU A 29 -9.33 11.40 -12.85
CA GLU A 29 -9.44 12.83 -13.18
C GLU A 29 -9.72 13.69 -11.95
N ASN A 30 -10.66 13.23 -11.11
CA ASN A 30 -11.17 13.99 -9.96
C ASN A 30 -10.74 13.31 -8.65
N PHE A 31 -9.52 13.58 -8.21
CA PHE A 31 -9.01 13.10 -6.92
C PHE A 31 -8.29 14.20 -6.15
N HIS A 32 -8.20 14.01 -4.84
CA HIS A 32 -7.30 14.72 -3.97
C HIS A 32 -6.56 13.75 -3.06
N LEU A 33 -5.24 13.93 -2.88
CA LEU A 33 -4.39 13.08 -2.04
C LEU A 33 -3.85 13.85 -0.84
N PHE A 34 -4.25 13.47 0.36
CA PHE A 34 -3.67 13.94 1.62
C PHE A 34 -2.46 13.08 1.97
N VAL A 35 -1.28 13.68 1.97
CA VAL A 35 -0.01 12.98 2.25
C VAL A 35 0.50 13.37 3.62
N PHE A 36 0.53 12.40 4.53
CA PHE A 36 1.14 12.59 5.84
C PHE A 36 2.63 12.26 5.75
N ALA A 37 3.45 13.29 5.80
CA ALA A 37 4.90 13.19 5.67
C ALA A 37 5.53 12.79 7.02
N PHE A 38 5.98 11.54 7.15
CA PHE A 38 6.43 10.95 8.41
C PHE A 38 7.86 11.31 8.81
N ASP A 39 8.48 12.22 8.06
CA ASP A 39 9.70 12.94 8.46
C ASP A 39 9.81 14.31 7.77
N LYS A 40 10.69 15.17 8.31
CA LYS A 40 10.90 16.53 7.80
C LYS A 40 11.42 16.56 6.36
N ARG A 41 12.25 15.57 5.97
CA ARG A 41 12.79 15.49 4.61
C ARG A 41 11.68 15.24 3.60
N THR A 42 10.81 14.25 3.87
CA THR A 42 9.63 13.94 3.04
C THR A 42 8.75 15.18 2.88
N TYR A 43 8.44 15.87 3.99
CA TYR A 43 7.65 17.09 3.96
C TYR A 43 8.27 18.16 3.04
N HIS A 44 9.57 18.47 3.23
CA HIS A 44 10.24 19.50 2.44
C HIS A 44 10.35 19.16 0.95
N LEU A 45 10.64 17.90 0.62
CA LEU A 45 10.73 17.47 -0.78
C LEU A 45 9.36 17.49 -1.47
N LEU A 46 8.31 17.01 -0.83
CA LEU A 46 6.95 17.05 -1.39
C LEU A 46 6.44 18.48 -1.57
N LYS A 47 6.74 19.41 -0.63
CA LYS A 47 6.43 20.84 -0.80
C LYS A 47 7.15 21.46 -1.99
N LYS A 48 8.43 21.09 -2.24
CA LYS A 48 9.18 21.56 -3.41
C LYS A 48 8.62 21.01 -4.73
N LEU A 49 8.11 19.79 -4.73
CA LEU A 49 7.49 19.15 -5.91
C LEU A 49 6.16 19.82 -6.31
N ASN A 50 5.50 20.51 -5.39
CA ASN A 50 4.26 21.27 -5.61
C ASN A 50 3.18 20.45 -6.36
N LEU A 51 2.82 19.30 -5.82
CA LEU A 51 1.82 18.38 -6.40
C LEU A 51 0.45 19.02 -6.37
N SER A 52 -0.12 19.39 -7.51
CA SER A 52 -1.30 20.24 -7.64
C SER A 52 -2.59 19.67 -7.04
N LYS A 53 -2.70 18.33 -6.95
CA LYS A 53 -3.86 17.62 -6.37
C LYS A 53 -3.51 16.94 -5.04
N ALA A 54 -2.53 17.48 -4.29
CA ALA A 54 -2.15 16.94 -3.00
C ALA A 54 -2.05 18.01 -1.92
N THR A 55 -2.47 17.65 -0.70
CA THR A 55 -2.18 18.40 0.53
C THR A 55 -1.12 17.65 1.32
N ILE A 56 -0.01 18.32 1.61
CA ILE A 56 1.09 17.72 2.38
C ILE A 56 0.98 18.18 3.83
N ILE A 57 0.85 17.22 4.73
CA ILE A 57 0.64 17.41 6.18
C ILE A 57 1.91 16.92 6.89
N SER A 58 2.48 17.74 7.76
CA SER A 58 3.65 17.38 8.56
C SER A 58 3.24 16.56 9.80
N LEU A 59 4.21 15.89 10.42
CA LEU A 59 3.98 15.23 11.71
C LEU A 59 3.57 16.24 12.81
N ASP A 60 4.18 17.42 12.81
CA ASP A 60 3.89 18.48 13.80
C ASP A 60 2.43 18.97 13.71
N GLU A 61 1.81 18.91 12.51
CA GLU A 61 0.39 19.23 12.31
C GLU A 61 -0.53 18.06 12.65
N PHE A 62 -0.06 16.84 12.49
CA PHE A 62 -0.87 15.62 12.56
C PHE A 62 -0.91 14.98 13.95
N GLU A 63 0.25 14.95 14.66
CA GLU A 63 0.39 14.17 15.89
C GLU A 63 -0.34 14.85 17.05
N ASP A 64 -1.32 14.15 17.61
CA ASP A 64 -1.95 14.55 18.87
C ASP A 64 -1.25 13.89 20.09
N GLU A 65 -1.69 14.26 21.30
CA GLU A 65 -1.13 13.75 22.56
C GLU A 65 -1.15 12.21 22.65
N LYS A 66 -2.20 11.54 22.12
CA LYS A 66 -2.34 10.09 22.17
C LYS A 66 -1.32 9.40 21.25
N LEU A 67 -1.12 9.91 20.03
CA LEU A 67 -0.10 9.41 19.11
C LEU A 67 1.30 9.62 19.67
N LEU A 68 1.59 10.82 20.21
CA LEU A 68 2.88 11.11 20.83
C LEU A 68 3.18 10.21 22.03
N ALA A 69 2.17 9.89 22.85
CA ALA A 69 2.33 9.00 23.99
C ALA A 69 2.73 7.56 23.61
N VAL A 70 2.23 7.03 22.50
CA VAL A 70 2.54 5.65 22.06
C VAL A 70 3.78 5.55 21.16
N LYS A 71 4.17 6.64 20.51
CA LYS A 71 5.27 6.71 19.54
C LYS A 71 6.60 6.10 20.05
N PRO A 72 7.06 6.38 21.29
CA PRO A 72 8.33 5.83 21.78
C PRO A 72 8.33 4.30 21.94
N SER A 73 7.16 3.66 22.02
CA SER A 73 7.00 2.22 22.19
C SER A 73 6.86 1.44 20.88
N ARG A 74 6.89 2.13 19.74
CA ARG A 74 6.70 1.57 18.41
C ARG A 74 7.98 1.70 17.57
N THR A 75 8.26 0.71 16.74
CA THR A 75 9.18 0.88 15.60
C THR A 75 8.55 1.83 14.58
N ILE A 76 9.32 2.36 13.64
CA ILE A 76 8.83 3.24 12.56
C ILE A 76 7.65 2.58 11.82
N ALA A 77 7.77 1.31 11.45
CA ALA A 77 6.71 0.59 10.75
C ALA A 77 5.45 0.41 11.62
N GLU A 78 5.62 0.05 12.89
CA GLU A 78 4.50 -0.10 13.83
C GLU A 78 3.82 1.24 14.10
N TYR A 79 4.58 2.34 14.11
CA TYR A 79 4.02 3.67 14.27
C TYR A 79 3.22 4.11 13.02
N CYS A 80 3.71 3.76 11.82
CA CYS A 80 2.93 3.95 10.59
C CYS A 80 1.58 3.22 10.68
N TRP A 81 1.57 1.93 11.04
CA TRP A 81 0.34 1.16 11.20
C TRP A 81 -0.57 1.72 12.31
N THR A 82 0.01 2.13 13.46
CA THR A 82 -0.75 2.77 14.54
C THR A 82 -1.46 4.03 14.05
N SER A 83 -0.82 4.77 13.15
CA SER A 83 -1.28 6.08 12.67
C SER A 83 -2.29 5.98 11.51
N THR A 84 -2.43 4.83 10.84
CA THR A 84 -3.30 4.68 9.65
C THR A 84 -4.73 5.16 9.89
N SER A 85 -5.40 4.68 10.92
CA SER A 85 -6.76 5.10 11.28
C SER A 85 -6.85 6.58 11.65
N SER A 86 -5.80 7.10 12.30
CA SER A 86 -5.71 8.52 12.68
C SER A 86 -5.58 9.44 11.48
N THR A 87 -4.90 9.02 10.39
CA THR A 87 -4.80 9.84 9.17
C THR A 87 -6.15 10.01 8.49
N ILE A 88 -6.97 8.95 8.42
CA ILE A 88 -8.32 9.03 7.87
C ILE A 88 -9.18 9.96 8.72
N LEU A 89 -9.15 9.78 10.04
CA LEU A 89 -9.93 10.60 10.98
C LEU A 89 -9.53 12.07 10.88
N TYR A 90 -8.23 12.37 10.82
CA TYR A 90 -7.72 13.73 10.66
C TYR A 90 -8.28 14.39 9.39
N VAL A 91 -8.29 13.68 8.26
CA VAL A 91 -8.84 14.22 7.01
C VAL A 91 -10.34 14.51 7.15
N LEU A 92 -11.11 13.56 7.70
CA LEU A 92 -12.56 13.73 7.87
C LEU A 92 -12.92 14.83 8.85
N GLU A 93 -12.10 15.12 9.86
CA GLU A 93 -12.36 16.15 10.87
C GLU A 93 -11.89 17.55 10.44
N ASN A 94 -10.80 17.67 9.67
CA ASN A 94 -10.15 18.95 9.36
C ASN A 94 -10.40 19.49 7.96
N PHE A 95 -11.04 18.69 7.07
CA PHE A 95 -11.33 19.09 5.70
C PHE A 95 -12.80 18.88 5.35
N GLU A 96 -13.29 19.69 4.41
CA GLU A 96 -14.67 19.62 3.87
C GLU A 96 -14.78 18.47 2.88
N VAL A 97 -14.79 17.23 3.40
CA VAL A 97 -14.90 16.00 2.63
C VAL A 97 -15.95 15.06 3.21
N ASP A 98 -16.67 14.34 2.37
CA ASP A 98 -17.71 13.39 2.78
C ASP A 98 -17.18 11.97 3.02
N ASN A 99 -15.97 11.69 2.54
CA ASN A 99 -15.31 10.39 2.68
C ASN A 99 -13.80 10.54 2.56
N CYS A 100 -13.07 9.55 3.07
CA CYS A 100 -11.64 9.43 2.88
C CYS A 100 -11.25 7.96 2.73
N THR A 101 -10.37 7.67 1.78
CA THR A 101 -9.81 6.34 1.52
C THR A 101 -8.32 6.34 1.85
N TYR A 102 -7.93 5.53 2.82
CA TYR A 102 -6.51 5.25 3.03
C TYR A 102 -5.99 4.31 1.94
N VAL A 103 -4.79 4.61 1.44
CA VAL A 103 -4.08 3.78 0.47
C VAL A 103 -2.61 3.67 0.89
N ASP A 104 -2.07 2.44 0.92
CA ASP A 104 -0.64 2.23 1.17
C ASP A 104 0.21 2.93 0.10
N ALA A 105 1.33 3.52 0.51
CA ALA A 105 2.19 4.33 -0.37
C ALA A 105 2.83 3.53 -1.53
N ASP A 106 2.90 2.20 -1.42
CA ASP A 106 3.41 1.28 -2.45
C ASP A 106 2.30 0.59 -3.26
N VAL A 107 1.10 1.16 -3.25
CA VAL A 107 0.02 0.86 -4.21
C VAL A 107 0.21 1.68 -5.48
N PHE A 108 -0.08 1.09 -6.63
CA PHE A 108 -0.04 1.75 -7.93
C PHE A 108 -1.32 1.45 -8.72
N PHE A 109 -2.01 2.51 -9.17
CA PHE A 109 -3.24 2.39 -9.96
C PHE A 109 -2.92 2.22 -11.45
N TYR A 110 -3.56 1.25 -12.08
CA TYR A 110 -3.47 0.96 -13.52
C TYR A 110 -4.73 1.39 -14.29
N SER A 111 -5.82 1.59 -13.57
CA SER A 111 -7.07 2.15 -14.13
C SER A 111 -7.84 2.94 -13.06
N SER A 112 -8.98 3.52 -13.46
CA SER A 112 -9.81 4.35 -12.59
C SER A 112 -10.27 3.58 -11.35
N PRO A 113 -10.18 4.16 -10.14
CA PRO A 113 -10.71 3.55 -8.92
C PRO A 113 -12.24 3.58 -8.85
N LYS A 114 -12.91 4.23 -9.79
CA LYS A 114 -14.37 4.41 -9.79
C LYS A 114 -15.16 3.11 -9.52
N PRO A 115 -14.85 1.95 -10.15
CA PRO A 115 -15.60 0.72 -9.88
C PRO A 115 -15.58 0.28 -8.41
N LEU A 116 -14.51 0.60 -7.67
CA LEU A 116 -14.40 0.26 -6.25
C LEU A 116 -15.33 1.12 -5.40
N PHE A 117 -15.46 2.40 -5.74
CA PHE A 117 -16.37 3.33 -5.07
C PHE A 117 -17.83 3.08 -5.47
N ASP A 118 -18.09 2.63 -6.70
CA ASP A 118 -19.44 2.23 -7.14
C ASP A 118 -19.95 1.04 -6.30
N GLU A 119 -19.06 0.09 -5.94
CA GLU A 119 -19.42 -1.02 -5.04
C GLU A 119 -19.73 -0.58 -3.61
N LEU A 120 -19.07 0.48 -3.10
CA LEU A 120 -19.38 1.01 -1.77
C LEU A 120 -20.84 1.46 -1.70
N GLY A 121 -21.39 2.06 -2.76
CA GLY A 121 -22.78 2.51 -2.84
C GLY A 121 -23.20 3.32 -1.61
N ASP A 122 -24.26 2.90 -0.93
CA ASP A 122 -24.78 3.55 0.28
C ASP A 122 -24.10 3.08 1.57
N LYS A 123 -23.19 2.11 1.50
CA LYS A 123 -22.44 1.64 2.67
C LYS A 123 -21.48 2.70 3.19
N SER A 124 -21.16 2.63 4.47
CA SER A 124 -20.30 3.60 5.19
C SER A 124 -18.83 3.27 5.13
N ILE A 125 -18.47 1.99 4.99
CA ILE A 125 -17.11 1.47 5.11
C ILE A 125 -16.84 0.47 3.98
N LEU A 126 -15.69 0.60 3.31
CA LEU A 126 -15.20 -0.39 2.36
C LEU A 126 -13.89 -0.99 2.88
N ILE A 127 -13.83 -2.30 2.95
CA ILE A 127 -12.63 -3.06 3.29
C ILE A 127 -12.26 -4.05 2.18
N THR A 128 -10.98 -4.41 2.11
CA THR A 128 -10.43 -5.27 1.05
C THR A 128 -9.89 -6.56 1.63
N GLU A 129 -10.26 -7.72 1.07
CA GLU A 129 -9.66 -9.00 1.46
C GLU A 129 -8.25 -9.16 0.86
N HIS A 130 -7.36 -9.86 1.59
CA HIS A 130 -6.08 -10.31 1.03
C HIS A 130 -6.27 -11.28 -0.14
N ARG A 131 -7.33 -12.08 -0.14
CA ARG A 131 -7.60 -13.13 -1.14
C ARG A 131 -6.38 -14.01 -1.37
N TYR A 132 -5.74 -14.45 -0.29
CA TYR A 132 -4.51 -15.24 -0.37
C TYR A 132 -4.62 -16.41 -1.33
N SER A 133 -3.61 -16.62 -2.16
CA SER A 133 -3.44 -17.92 -2.82
C SER A 133 -3.28 -19.00 -1.76
N PRO A 134 -3.85 -20.21 -1.93
CA PRO A 134 -3.87 -21.24 -0.89
C PRO A 134 -2.51 -21.51 -0.24
N GLN A 135 -1.43 -21.56 -1.04
CA GLN A 135 -0.06 -21.79 -0.56
C GLN A 135 0.54 -20.63 0.25
N TYR A 136 -0.10 -19.47 0.26
CA TYR A 136 0.36 -18.26 0.96
C TYR A 136 -0.61 -17.76 2.01
N ASN A 137 -1.65 -18.54 2.32
CA ASN A 137 -2.66 -18.16 3.29
C ASN A 137 -2.03 -17.88 4.67
N LYS A 138 -2.32 -16.69 5.18
CA LYS A 138 -1.90 -16.20 6.49
C LYS A 138 -3.05 -15.60 7.30
N GLU A 139 -4.29 -15.90 6.94
CA GLU A 139 -5.47 -15.32 7.59
C GLU A 139 -5.47 -15.45 9.10
N LEU A 140 -5.05 -16.62 9.63
CA LEU A 140 -4.97 -16.86 11.07
C LEU A 140 -3.96 -15.95 11.80
N LYS A 141 -2.95 -15.44 11.09
CA LYS A 141 -1.88 -14.63 11.71
C LYS A 141 -1.95 -13.16 11.34
N ALA A 142 -2.24 -12.87 10.08
CA ALA A 142 -2.18 -11.53 9.53
C ALA A 142 -3.56 -10.96 9.18
N GLY A 143 -4.62 -11.76 9.32
CA GLY A 143 -5.99 -11.32 9.06
C GLY A 143 -6.49 -11.66 7.65
N LYS A 144 -7.80 -11.76 7.55
CA LYS A 144 -8.52 -11.93 6.28
C LYS A 144 -8.44 -10.66 5.44
N TYR A 145 -8.57 -9.51 6.08
CA TYR A 145 -8.62 -8.19 5.42
C TYR A 145 -7.27 -7.48 5.47
N CYS A 146 -7.04 -6.64 4.45
CA CYS A 146 -5.83 -5.84 4.28
C CYS A 146 -6.16 -4.35 4.34
N VAL A 147 -5.35 -3.58 5.02
CA VAL A 147 -5.53 -2.13 5.15
C VAL A 147 -5.12 -1.35 3.90
N GLN A 148 -4.48 -1.99 2.93
CA GLN A 148 -3.95 -1.38 1.70
C GLN A 148 -4.90 -0.43 0.96
N PHE A 149 -6.21 -0.57 1.14
CA PHE A 149 -7.27 0.28 0.57
C PHE A 149 -8.51 0.15 1.44
N VAL A 150 -8.78 1.14 2.26
CA VAL A 150 -9.91 1.17 3.21
C VAL A 150 -10.60 2.53 3.13
N THR A 151 -11.92 2.55 2.88
CA THR A 151 -12.70 3.79 2.77
C THR A 151 -13.65 3.95 3.95
N PHE A 152 -13.75 5.18 4.45
CA PHE A 152 -14.77 5.59 5.42
C PHE A 152 -15.55 6.80 4.91
N LYS A 153 -16.88 6.77 5.04
CA LYS A 153 -17.73 7.95 4.88
C LYS A 153 -17.79 8.72 6.21
N LYS A 154 -18.00 10.03 6.10
CA LYS A 154 -18.24 10.96 7.24
C LYS A 154 -19.69 10.85 7.71
N ASP A 155 -20.16 9.65 7.98
CA ASP A 155 -21.46 9.36 8.57
C ASP A 155 -21.31 8.67 9.93
N GLU A 156 -22.43 8.45 10.63
CA GLU A 156 -22.43 7.88 11.97
C GLU A 156 -21.70 6.54 12.06
N ASN A 157 -22.00 5.62 11.15
CA ASN A 157 -21.40 4.28 11.13
C ASN A 157 -19.91 4.32 10.80
N GLY A 158 -19.51 5.10 9.77
CA GLY A 158 -18.12 5.26 9.37
C GLY A 158 -17.28 5.87 10.49
N ILE A 159 -17.75 6.96 11.11
CA ILE A 159 -17.02 7.63 12.22
C ILE A 159 -16.95 6.74 13.46
N LYS A 160 -18.03 6.03 13.81
CA LYS A 160 -18.05 5.09 14.95
C LYS A 160 -16.99 4.00 14.80
N ALA A 161 -16.95 3.34 13.65
CA ALA A 161 -15.99 2.27 13.37
C ALA A 161 -14.55 2.80 13.31
N LEU A 162 -14.32 3.96 12.67
CA LEU A 162 -13.01 4.58 12.56
C LEU A 162 -12.44 4.98 13.91
N LYS A 163 -13.24 5.60 14.79
CA LYS A 163 -12.82 5.94 16.16
C LYS A 163 -12.51 4.68 16.98
N TRP A 164 -13.33 3.64 16.87
CA TRP A 164 -13.04 2.36 17.53
C TRP A 164 -11.71 1.77 17.04
N TRP A 165 -11.46 1.73 15.73
CA TRP A 165 -10.22 1.21 15.18
C TRP A 165 -9.00 2.00 15.65
N ARG A 166 -9.11 3.34 15.66
CA ARG A 166 -8.07 4.21 16.17
C ARG A 166 -7.70 3.89 17.62
N GLU A 167 -8.68 3.78 18.51
CA GLU A 167 -8.43 3.44 19.92
C GLU A 167 -7.75 2.07 20.05
N ARG A 168 -8.17 1.07 19.28
CA ARG A 168 -7.51 -0.26 19.27
C ARG A 168 -6.06 -0.18 18.80
N CYS A 169 -5.75 0.58 17.74
CA CYS A 169 -4.39 0.77 17.25
C CYS A 169 -3.51 1.53 18.26
N LEU A 170 -4.06 2.52 18.96
CA LEU A 170 -3.35 3.23 20.04
C LEU A 170 -3.04 2.30 21.22
N GLU A 171 -3.97 1.47 21.63
CA GLU A 171 -3.77 0.51 22.71
C GLU A 171 -2.72 -0.54 22.35
N TRP A 172 -2.83 -1.14 21.16
CA TRP A 172 -1.92 -2.20 20.72
C TRP A 172 -1.82 -2.23 19.20
N CYS A 173 -0.61 -2.06 18.67
CA CYS A 173 -0.33 -2.20 17.24
C CYS A 173 1.17 -2.53 17.05
N TYR A 174 1.48 -3.84 16.95
CA TYR A 174 2.85 -4.33 16.85
C TYR A 174 3.01 -5.35 15.71
N ALA A 175 4.24 -5.49 15.21
CA ALA A 175 4.61 -6.42 14.12
C ALA A 175 4.78 -7.87 14.60
N ARG A 176 3.96 -8.30 15.55
CA ARG A 176 3.91 -9.67 16.06
C ARG A 176 2.46 -10.11 16.27
N TYR A 177 2.22 -11.41 16.16
CA TYR A 177 0.92 -11.97 16.55
C TYR A 177 0.89 -12.19 18.07
N GLU A 178 -0.09 -11.65 18.73
CA GLU A 178 -0.31 -11.76 20.19
C GLU A 178 -1.80 -11.62 20.52
N ASP A 179 -2.38 -12.60 21.19
CA ASP A 179 -3.76 -12.59 21.67
C ASP A 179 -4.81 -12.17 20.62
N GLY A 180 -4.71 -12.73 19.42
CA GLY A 180 -5.63 -12.41 18.33
C GLY A 180 -5.41 -11.03 17.70
N LYS A 181 -4.25 -10.40 17.92
CA LYS A 181 -3.89 -9.08 17.36
C LYS A 181 -2.64 -9.18 16.49
N PHE A 182 -2.59 -8.41 15.42
CA PHE A 182 -1.43 -8.23 14.56
C PHE A 182 -1.55 -6.92 13.78
N GLY A 183 -0.65 -5.98 14.04
CA GLY A 183 -0.67 -4.66 13.41
C GLY A 183 -2.02 -3.96 13.59
N ASP A 184 -2.40 -3.20 12.61
CA ASP A 184 -3.69 -2.50 12.49
C ASP A 184 -4.77 -3.34 11.79
N GLN A 185 -4.37 -4.33 10.99
CA GLN A 185 -5.25 -5.03 10.05
C GLN A 185 -6.05 -6.19 10.67
N LEU A 186 -5.53 -6.87 11.70
CA LEU A 186 -6.26 -8.02 12.28
C LEU A 186 -7.54 -7.57 13.01
N TYR A 187 -7.62 -6.30 13.39
CA TYR A 187 -8.83 -5.69 13.93
C TYR A 187 -10.01 -5.66 12.95
N LEU A 188 -9.74 -5.75 11.64
CA LEU A 188 -10.78 -5.72 10.61
C LEU A 188 -11.58 -7.04 10.51
N ASN A 189 -11.08 -8.13 11.11
CA ASN A 189 -11.61 -9.47 10.86
C ASN A 189 -13.08 -9.65 11.24
N ASP A 190 -13.58 -8.96 12.25
CA ASP A 190 -14.96 -9.05 12.74
C ASP A 190 -15.84 -7.85 12.33
N TRP A 191 -15.35 -6.94 11.48
CA TRP A 191 -16.08 -5.71 11.17
C TRP A 191 -17.42 -5.92 10.49
N THR A 192 -17.56 -6.94 9.67
CA THR A 192 -18.83 -7.30 9.03
C THR A 192 -19.93 -7.71 10.01
N GLU A 193 -19.53 -8.14 11.23
CA GLU A 193 -20.41 -8.50 12.32
C GLU A 193 -20.53 -7.38 13.36
N ARG A 194 -19.44 -6.62 13.56
CA ARG A 194 -19.33 -5.59 14.60
C ARG A 194 -19.99 -4.27 14.23
N PHE A 195 -19.94 -3.90 12.94
CA PHE A 195 -20.39 -2.60 12.48
C PHE A 195 -21.39 -2.70 11.34
N ASP A 196 -22.41 -1.83 11.38
CA ASP A 196 -23.31 -1.65 10.26
C ASP A 196 -22.64 -0.89 9.12
N GLY A 197 -23.10 -1.13 7.91
CA GLY A 197 -22.64 -0.39 6.72
C GLY A 197 -21.25 -0.78 6.20
N VAL A 198 -20.70 -1.92 6.60
CA VAL A 198 -19.45 -2.46 6.05
C VAL A 198 -19.72 -3.16 4.73
N HIS A 199 -18.95 -2.82 3.71
CA HIS A 199 -18.87 -3.51 2.43
C HIS A 199 -17.49 -4.15 2.25
N VAL A 200 -17.49 -5.43 1.87
CA VAL A 200 -16.26 -6.14 1.50
C VAL A 200 -16.13 -6.12 -0.01
N LEU A 201 -15.07 -5.48 -0.51
CA LEU A 201 -14.83 -5.30 -1.94
C LEU A 201 -14.84 -6.63 -2.71
N GLN A 202 -15.70 -6.73 -3.73
CA GLN A 202 -15.84 -7.92 -4.58
C GLN A 202 -15.05 -7.80 -5.90
N HIS A 203 -14.76 -6.59 -6.36
CA HIS A 203 -14.02 -6.37 -7.60
C HIS A 203 -12.61 -6.94 -7.53
N LEU A 204 -12.31 -7.97 -8.33
CA LEU A 204 -11.04 -8.69 -8.28
C LEU A 204 -9.81 -7.84 -8.64
N GLY A 205 -10.00 -6.80 -9.43
CA GLY A 205 -8.94 -5.87 -9.81
C GLY A 205 -8.51 -4.89 -8.70
N GLY A 206 -9.28 -4.82 -7.61
CA GLY A 206 -8.91 -4.08 -6.40
C GLY A 206 -8.27 -5.02 -5.36
N GLY A 207 -6.96 -4.84 -5.09
CA GLY A 207 -6.25 -5.63 -4.08
C GLY A 207 -5.33 -6.71 -4.62
N LEU A 208 -4.84 -6.58 -5.85
CA LEU A 208 -3.80 -7.46 -6.39
C LEU A 208 -2.46 -7.21 -5.68
N ALA A 209 -1.78 -8.30 -5.33
CA ALA A 209 -0.48 -8.28 -4.67
C ALA A 209 0.27 -9.60 -4.85
N ALA A 210 1.54 -9.62 -4.44
CA ALA A 210 2.40 -10.81 -4.56
C ALA A 210 1.83 -12.07 -3.88
N TRP A 211 0.90 -11.94 -2.92
CA TRP A 211 0.31 -13.07 -2.20
C TRP A 211 -0.92 -13.70 -2.86
N ASN A 212 -1.48 -13.08 -3.92
CA ASN A 212 -2.70 -13.57 -4.57
C ASN A 212 -2.63 -13.67 -6.09
N VAL A 213 -1.63 -13.06 -6.76
CA VAL A 213 -1.53 -13.06 -8.24
C VAL A 213 -1.36 -14.44 -8.88
N GLN A 214 -1.01 -15.46 -8.11
CA GLN A 214 -0.87 -16.84 -8.61
C GLN A 214 -2.21 -17.43 -9.07
N GLN A 215 -3.32 -16.87 -8.61
CA GLN A 215 -4.70 -17.28 -8.95
C GLN A 215 -5.18 -16.73 -10.29
N TYR A 216 -4.41 -15.81 -10.89
CA TYR A 216 -4.83 -15.09 -12.09
C TYR A 216 -3.83 -15.29 -13.24
N ASN A 217 -4.34 -15.16 -14.47
CA ASN A 217 -3.54 -14.90 -15.67
C ASN A 217 -3.79 -13.45 -16.08
N PHE A 218 -2.77 -12.79 -16.64
CA PHE A 218 -2.86 -11.38 -17.03
C PHE A 218 -2.63 -11.21 -18.53
N LYS A 219 -3.34 -10.24 -19.13
CA LYS A 219 -3.19 -9.84 -20.53
C LYS A 219 -3.35 -8.33 -20.66
N ILE A 220 -2.75 -7.75 -21.69
CA ILE A 220 -2.90 -6.34 -22.03
C ILE A 220 -3.77 -6.22 -23.29
N ILE A 221 -4.85 -5.44 -23.21
CA ILE A 221 -5.75 -5.16 -24.33
C ILE A 221 -5.98 -3.65 -24.37
N ASN A 222 -5.70 -3.00 -25.49
CA ASN A 222 -5.88 -1.56 -25.68
C ASN A 222 -5.24 -0.72 -24.54
N ASN A 223 -4.00 -1.05 -24.16
CA ASN A 223 -3.24 -0.41 -23.07
C ASN A 223 -3.85 -0.55 -21.67
N LYS A 224 -4.86 -1.40 -21.49
CA LYS A 224 -5.42 -1.77 -20.20
C LYS A 224 -4.99 -3.18 -19.80
N ILE A 225 -4.80 -3.41 -18.51
CA ILE A 225 -4.45 -4.71 -17.97
C ILE A 225 -5.72 -5.42 -17.51
N PHE A 226 -5.90 -6.64 -18.00
CA PHE A 226 -7.00 -7.53 -17.57
C PHE A 226 -6.43 -8.77 -16.89
N GLY A 227 -7.08 -9.15 -15.79
CA GLY A 227 -6.87 -10.43 -15.11
C GLY A 227 -7.98 -11.41 -15.47
N VAL A 228 -7.63 -12.70 -15.50
CA VAL A 228 -8.59 -13.80 -15.63
C VAL A 228 -8.39 -14.74 -14.47
N GLU A 229 -9.40 -14.91 -13.64
CA GLU A 229 -9.35 -15.84 -12.52
C GLU A 229 -9.33 -17.28 -13.02
N LYS A 230 -8.30 -18.06 -12.61
CA LYS A 230 -8.07 -19.42 -13.14
C LYS A 230 -9.15 -20.42 -12.75
N SER A 231 -9.78 -20.23 -11.61
CA SER A 231 -10.80 -21.15 -11.07
C SER A 231 -12.16 -21.00 -11.74
N THR A 232 -12.54 -19.76 -12.10
CA THR A 232 -13.89 -19.44 -12.60
C THR A 232 -13.90 -18.97 -14.05
N GLY A 233 -12.75 -18.57 -14.60
CA GLY A 233 -12.66 -17.89 -15.89
C GLY A 233 -13.14 -16.43 -15.87
N LYS A 234 -13.52 -15.88 -14.72
CA LYS A 234 -14.00 -14.51 -14.58
C LYS A 234 -12.92 -13.52 -15.00
N GLU A 235 -13.22 -12.66 -15.96
CA GLU A 235 -12.36 -11.57 -16.40
C GLU A 235 -12.64 -10.30 -15.59
N PHE A 236 -11.60 -9.53 -15.32
CA PHE A 236 -11.70 -8.24 -14.62
C PHE A 236 -10.62 -7.27 -15.08
N GLU A 237 -10.91 -5.98 -15.10
CA GLU A 237 -9.90 -4.93 -15.30
C GLU A 237 -9.07 -4.76 -14.02
N VAL A 238 -7.75 -4.64 -14.15
CA VAL A 238 -6.84 -4.39 -13.01
C VAL A 238 -6.97 -2.93 -12.62
N ILE A 239 -7.41 -2.67 -11.38
CA ILE A 239 -7.52 -1.32 -10.84
C ILE A 239 -6.21 -0.90 -10.20
N PHE A 240 -5.68 -1.69 -9.25
CA PHE A 240 -4.40 -1.41 -8.62
C PHE A 240 -3.63 -2.69 -8.24
N TYR A 241 -2.32 -2.52 -8.09
CA TYR A 241 -1.39 -3.53 -7.58
C TYR A 241 -0.63 -2.98 -6.38
N HIS A 242 -0.50 -3.78 -5.31
CA HIS A 242 0.25 -3.45 -4.11
C HIS A 242 1.64 -4.11 -4.16
N PHE A 243 2.69 -3.30 -4.24
CA PHE A 243 4.08 -3.74 -4.39
C PHE A 243 4.76 -4.09 -3.06
N HIS A 244 4.00 -4.67 -2.16
CA HIS A 244 4.48 -5.09 -0.85
C HIS A 244 5.77 -5.93 -0.93
N TYR A 245 6.76 -5.65 -0.08
CA TYR A 245 8.10 -6.28 -0.05
C TYR A 245 9.05 -5.96 -1.20
N LEU A 246 8.76 -5.07 -2.11
CA LEU A 246 9.77 -4.59 -3.05
C LEU A 246 10.90 -3.90 -2.27
N LYS A 247 12.14 -4.37 -2.45
CA LYS A 247 13.32 -3.82 -1.79
C LYS A 247 14.40 -3.44 -2.79
N PHE A 248 15.07 -2.34 -2.52
CA PHE A 248 16.28 -1.91 -3.19
C PHE A 248 17.47 -2.12 -2.24
N PHE A 249 18.62 -2.49 -2.82
CA PHE A 249 19.86 -2.68 -2.06
C PHE A 249 20.96 -1.78 -2.59
N TYR A 250 21.85 -1.30 -1.70
CA TYR A 250 22.96 -0.43 -2.08
C TYR A 250 23.92 -1.04 -3.13
N ASN A 251 23.95 -2.36 -3.26
CA ASN A 251 24.78 -3.05 -4.25
C ASN A 251 24.11 -3.23 -5.62
N GLY A 252 23.12 -2.40 -5.95
CA GLY A 252 22.43 -2.41 -7.24
C GLY A 252 21.45 -3.57 -7.44
N LYS A 253 21.15 -4.37 -6.41
CA LYS A 253 20.17 -5.43 -6.50
C LYS A 253 18.78 -4.97 -6.05
N ILE A 254 17.76 -5.71 -6.52
CA ILE A 254 16.36 -5.57 -6.11
C ILE A 254 15.81 -6.93 -5.67
N GLU A 255 14.86 -6.94 -4.72
CA GLU A 255 14.11 -8.13 -4.31
C GLU A 255 12.60 -7.85 -4.46
N LEU A 256 11.91 -8.64 -5.30
CA LEU A 256 10.46 -8.51 -5.55
C LEU A 256 9.61 -9.27 -4.51
N GLY A 257 10.22 -9.67 -3.40
CA GLY A 257 9.57 -10.44 -2.35
C GLY A 257 9.80 -11.95 -2.46
N ARG A 258 9.09 -12.70 -1.58
CA ARG A 258 9.31 -14.13 -1.34
C ARG A 258 8.09 -14.95 -1.75
N ARG A 259 7.52 -14.66 -2.91
CA ARG A 259 6.38 -15.37 -3.49
C ARG A 259 6.72 -15.79 -4.91
N LYS A 260 6.12 -16.87 -5.39
CA LYS A 260 6.26 -17.28 -6.79
C LYS A 260 5.55 -16.27 -7.68
N LEU A 261 6.29 -15.60 -8.54
CA LEU A 261 5.78 -14.66 -9.53
C LEU A 261 5.94 -15.28 -10.93
N SER A 262 4.91 -15.20 -11.76
CA SER A 262 5.01 -15.57 -13.16
C SER A 262 5.80 -14.53 -13.94
N LYS A 263 6.30 -14.91 -15.11
CA LYS A 263 7.00 -14.00 -16.00
C LYS A 263 6.10 -12.81 -16.37
N ASP A 264 4.83 -13.07 -16.66
CA ASP A 264 3.87 -12.01 -17.01
C ASP A 264 3.66 -11.00 -15.86
N VAL A 265 3.56 -11.49 -14.61
CA VAL A 265 3.45 -10.61 -13.43
C VAL A 265 4.69 -9.72 -13.28
N ILE A 266 5.88 -10.28 -13.51
CA ILE A 266 7.13 -9.53 -13.43
C ILE A 266 7.19 -8.46 -14.52
N GLU A 267 6.91 -8.83 -15.78
CA GLU A 267 6.97 -7.90 -16.92
C GLU A 267 5.88 -6.82 -16.87
N ILE A 268 4.64 -7.20 -16.57
CA ILE A 268 3.50 -6.28 -16.59
C ILE A 268 3.56 -5.29 -15.41
N PHE A 269 3.84 -5.79 -14.20
CA PHE A 269 3.75 -4.96 -12.99
C PHE A 269 5.11 -4.46 -12.53
N TYR A 270 6.05 -5.36 -12.20
CA TYR A 270 7.27 -4.97 -11.50
C TYR A 270 8.23 -4.18 -12.36
N LYS A 271 8.43 -4.56 -13.61
CA LYS A 271 9.40 -3.90 -14.48
C LYS A 271 9.05 -2.43 -14.73
N ASN A 272 7.79 -2.18 -15.09
CA ASN A 272 7.30 -0.82 -15.32
C ASN A 272 7.31 0.03 -14.05
N TYR A 273 6.95 -0.57 -12.92
CA TYR A 273 6.94 0.14 -11.63
C TYR A 273 8.37 0.50 -11.19
N ILE A 274 9.32 -0.43 -11.25
CA ILE A 274 10.72 -0.18 -10.88
C ILE A 274 11.35 0.89 -11.78
N LYS A 275 11.06 0.85 -13.09
CA LYS A 275 11.51 1.89 -14.02
C LYS A 275 11.00 3.28 -13.59
N LEU A 276 9.71 3.37 -13.27
CA LEU A 276 9.13 4.62 -12.78
C LEU A 276 9.78 5.09 -11.47
N LEU A 277 10.06 4.17 -10.52
CA LEU A 277 10.74 4.53 -9.28
C LEU A 277 12.17 5.07 -9.52
N GLU A 278 12.90 4.52 -10.50
CA GLU A 278 14.22 5.06 -10.90
C GLU A 278 14.09 6.42 -11.59
N ASP A 279 13.08 6.64 -12.43
CA ASP A 279 12.81 7.93 -13.04
C ASP A 279 12.50 8.99 -11.96
N ILE A 280 11.66 8.65 -10.97
CA ILE A 280 11.37 9.50 -9.81
C ILE A 280 12.65 9.78 -9.01
N LYS A 281 13.46 8.76 -8.79
CA LYS A 281 14.76 8.94 -8.11
C LYS A 281 15.63 9.95 -8.83
N ASN A 282 15.72 9.87 -10.15
CA ASN A 282 16.50 10.82 -10.95
C ASN A 282 15.95 12.26 -10.84
N ASP A 283 14.63 12.43 -10.75
CA ASP A 283 14.02 13.73 -10.53
C ASP A 283 14.34 14.28 -9.12
N ILE A 284 14.27 13.44 -8.09
CA ILE A 284 14.61 13.84 -6.71
C ILE A 284 16.09 14.18 -6.57
N LEU A 285 17.00 13.45 -7.24
CA LEU A 285 18.44 13.73 -7.23
C LEU A 285 18.79 15.11 -7.81
N LYS A 286 17.95 15.70 -8.66
CA LYS A 286 18.11 17.10 -9.14
C LYS A 286 17.82 18.12 -8.03
N ILE A 287 17.00 17.74 -7.04
CA ILE A 287 16.59 18.59 -5.90
C ILE A 287 17.51 18.37 -4.69
N GLU A 288 17.87 17.12 -4.43
CA GLU A 288 18.73 16.68 -3.31
C GLU A 288 19.72 15.60 -3.77
N PRO A 289 20.90 15.96 -4.28
CA PRO A 289 21.81 15.06 -5.02
C PRO A 289 22.33 13.84 -4.26
N SER A 290 22.36 13.85 -2.94
CA SER A 290 22.89 12.74 -2.13
C SER A 290 21.82 11.82 -1.55
N PHE A 291 20.54 12.04 -1.87
CA PHE A 291 19.42 11.34 -1.26
C PHE A 291 18.89 10.20 -2.14
N ASP A 292 18.71 9.01 -1.57
CA ASP A 292 18.07 7.88 -2.24
C ASP A 292 16.59 7.72 -1.81
N PRO A 293 15.62 8.19 -2.62
CA PRO A 293 14.19 8.12 -2.29
C PRO A 293 13.59 6.72 -2.40
N ASN A 294 14.34 5.74 -2.93
CA ASN A 294 13.93 4.33 -2.98
C ASN A 294 14.12 3.61 -1.66
N GLY A 295 14.82 4.22 -0.69
CA GLY A 295 15.09 3.62 0.61
C GLY A 295 15.94 2.35 0.50
N SER A 296 17.04 2.40 -0.26
CA SER A 296 17.94 1.25 -0.38
C SER A 296 18.50 0.85 0.97
N ILE A 297 18.59 -0.46 1.20
CA ILE A 297 19.08 -1.05 2.43
C ILE A 297 20.37 -1.85 2.21
N LYS A 298 21.11 -2.09 3.28
CA LYS A 298 22.27 -3.01 3.24
C LYS A 298 21.77 -4.44 3.03
N ASN A 299 22.43 -5.16 2.13
CA ASN A 299 22.20 -6.60 2.01
C ASN A 299 22.95 -7.30 3.15
N ASN A 300 22.21 -7.74 4.16
CA ASN A 300 22.76 -8.51 5.28
C ASN A 300 23.08 -9.93 4.84
N PHE A 301 24.24 -10.11 4.20
CA PHE A 301 24.75 -11.43 3.82
C PHE A 301 25.38 -12.11 5.04
N ASN A 302 24.86 -13.27 5.42
CA ASN A 302 25.41 -14.10 6.49
C ASN A 302 25.62 -15.54 6.00
N TRP A 303 26.21 -16.41 6.82
CA TRP A 303 26.54 -17.78 6.46
C TRP A 303 25.32 -18.64 6.03
N LYS A 304 24.11 -18.30 6.47
CA LYS A 304 22.84 -18.97 6.06
C LYS A 304 22.32 -18.48 4.71
N THR A 305 22.76 -17.33 4.24
CA THR A 305 22.24 -16.69 3.01
C THR A 305 22.40 -17.56 1.77
N PRO A 306 23.54 -18.24 1.50
CA PRO A 306 23.68 -19.11 0.33
C PRO A 306 22.69 -20.27 0.35
N VAL A 307 22.49 -20.91 1.51
CA VAL A 307 21.55 -22.01 1.68
C VAL A 307 20.12 -21.55 1.44
N LEU A 308 19.75 -20.38 1.98
CA LEU A 308 18.44 -19.79 1.77
C LEU A 308 18.22 -19.44 0.29
N TYR A 309 19.22 -18.90 -0.40
CA TYR A 309 19.12 -18.56 -1.82
C TYR A 309 18.98 -19.79 -2.69
N PHE A 310 19.73 -20.86 -2.38
CA PHE A 310 19.60 -22.15 -3.05
C PHE A 310 18.20 -22.74 -2.86
N TYR A 311 17.70 -22.77 -1.63
CA TYR A 311 16.35 -23.21 -1.33
C TYR A 311 15.29 -22.40 -2.10
N ARG A 312 15.43 -21.06 -2.12
CA ARG A 312 14.50 -20.17 -2.86
C ARG A 312 14.51 -20.43 -4.35
N LYS A 313 15.68 -20.76 -4.93
CA LYS A 313 15.80 -21.14 -6.36
C LYS A 313 15.07 -22.45 -6.64
N LEU A 314 15.30 -23.48 -5.84
CA LEU A 314 14.63 -24.79 -5.99
C LEU A 314 13.10 -24.65 -5.84
N SER A 315 12.66 -23.81 -4.93
CA SER A 315 11.23 -23.59 -4.66
C SER A 315 10.55 -22.61 -5.64
N GLY A 316 11.28 -22.04 -6.59
CA GLY A 316 10.75 -21.15 -7.63
C GLY A 316 10.29 -19.77 -7.16
N PHE A 317 10.81 -19.29 -6.02
CA PHE A 317 10.55 -17.94 -5.51
C PHE A 317 11.82 -17.12 -5.21
N TYR A 318 12.89 -17.37 -5.95
CA TYR A 318 14.09 -16.54 -5.94
C TYR A 318 13.88 -15.33 -6.85
N ASN A 319 13.49 -14.20 -6.25
CA ASN A 319 13.15 -12.96 -6.95
C ASN A 319 14.16 -11.85 -6.62
N ILE A 320 15.45 -12.17 -6.64
CA ILE A 320 16.54 -11.21 -6.44
C ILE A 320 17.26 -11.04 -7.77
N PHE A 321 17.31 -9.82 -8.26
CA PHE A 321 17.85 -9.47 -9.57
C PHE A 321 18.89 -8.36 -9.45
N ASP A 322 19.81 -8.30 -10.40
CA ASP A 322 20.56 -7.10 -10.68
C ASP A 322 19.62 -6.09 -11.35
N LYS A 323 19.52 -4.89 -10.79
CA LYS A 323 18.52 -3.91 -11.21
C LYS A 323 18.70 -3.44 -12.66
N GLU A 324 19.96 -3.18 -13.07
CA GLU A 324 20.24 -2.69 -14.43
C GLU A 324 19.86 -3.75 -15.45
N LYS A 325 20.37 -4.98 -15.26
CA LYS A 325 20.01 -6.09 -16.15
C LYS A 325 18.52 -6.38 -16.18
N PHE A 326 17.83 -6.23 -15.05
CA PHE A 326 16.38 -6.43 -14.94
C PHE A 326 15.59 -5.41 -15.76
N LEU A 327 16.08 -4.20 -15.89
CA LEU A 327 15.44 -3.13 -16.66
C LEU A 327 15.79 -3.17 -18.15
N GLU A 328 16.93 -3.75 -18.54
CA GLU A 328 17.37 -3.88 -19.94
C GLU A 328 16.65 -5.02 -20.68
N THR A 329 16.26 -6.10 -19.98
CA THR A 329 15.57 -7.27 -20.57
C THR A 329 14.08 -7.00 -20.77
#